data_d425e4018208772abeb4ec5b477cd040
#
_entry.id   d425e4018208772abeb4ec5b477cd040
#
_cell.length_a   1.000
_cell.length_b   1.000
_cell.length_c   1.000
_cell.angle_alpha   90.00
_cell.angle_beta   90.00
_cell.angle_gamma   90.00
#
_symmetry.space_group_name_H-M   'P 1'
#
loop_
_entity.id
_entity.type
_entity.pdbx_description
1 polymer ?
#
loop_
_entity_poly.entity_id
_entity_poly.type
_entity_poly.pdbx_seq_one_letter_code
_entity_poly.pdbx_strand_id
1 'polypeptide(L)'
;VWAMSYGLSKIIKNLLPRRLFYRALLIVAVPIIVLQLVITIVFFDSLWIKTNKGMTRALVGEMKTFITAYDNGKYNNNDLSGLFSIYLDLNVEFKDDKSFDKPLKERWFSPIDRTLRRELKSNIGIGNYWFDTTTYKELIHINIKHNNGYFEFFIPKDRVASASARMFALWITLPALLMITIAIIFLKNQTRPIVNLAKAAEKFGRGENI
;
A
#
# COMPACT_ATOMS: atom_id res chain seq x y z
N VAL A 1 34.00 3.66 19.70
CA VAL A 1 33.52 2.47 18.96
C VAL A 1 33.30 1.27 19.89
N TRP A 2 34.11 1.08 20.96
CA TRP A 2 34.03 -0.09 21.86
C TRP A 2 32.81 -0.07 22.83
N ALA A 3 32.31 1.07 23.24
CA ALA A 3 31.18 1.17 24.19
C ALA A 3 29.82 0.78 23.57
N MET A 4 29.66 0.91 22.27
CA MET A 4 28.42 0.58 21.56
C MET A 4 28.22 -0.93 21.39
N SER A 5 29.31 -1.72 21.35
CA SER A 5 29.28 -3.17 21.26
C SER A 5 28.76 -3.84 22.55
N TYR A 6 29.03 -3.27 23.72
CA TYR A 6 28.59 -3.82 25.02
C TYR A 6 27.08 -3.69 25.25
N GLY A 7 26.47 -2.60 24.78
CA GLY A 7 25.04 -2.38 24.91
C GLY A 7 24.20 -3.33 24.05
N LEU A 8 24.63 -3.56 22.80
CA LEU A 8 23.98 -4.47 21.86
C LEU A 8 24.06 -5.94 22.34
N SER A 9 25.19 -6.37 22.87
CA SER A 9 25.35 -7.73 23.38
C SER A 9 24.43 -8.05 24.57
N LYS A 10 24.18 -7.06 25.44
CA LYS A 10 23.29 -7.18 26.61
C LYS A 10 21.82 -7.26 26.20
N ILE A 11 21.41 -6.46 25.19
CA ILE A 11 20.04 -6.46 24.64
C ILE A 11 19.79 -7.79 23.91
N ILE A 12 20.75 -8.26 23.09
CA ILE A 12 20.64 -9.52 22.38
C ILE A 12 20.60 -10.70 23.36
N LYS A 13 21.37 -10.68 24.45
CA LYS A 13 21.40 -11.73 25.47
C LYS A 13 20.08 -11.85 26.23
N ASN A 14 19.37 -10.75 26.45
CA ASN A 14 18.05 -10.76 27.09
C ASN A 14 16.90 -11.14 26.13
N LEU A 15 17.08 -10.91 24.83
CA LEU A 15 16.09 -11.26 23.81
C LEU A 15 16.22 -12.72 23.33
N LEU A 16 17.39 -13.35 23.55
CA LEU A 16 17.58 -14.73 23.11
C LEU A 16 16.87 -15.71 24.06
N PRO A 17 15.89 -16.47 23.58
CA PRO A 17 15.25 -17.50 24.38
C PRO A 17 16.26 -18.56 24.82
N ARG A 18 16.08 -19.05 26.04
CA ARG A 18 17.00 -20.03 26.64
C ARG A 18 17.01 -21.40 25.95
N ARG A 19 16.03 -21.73 25.14
CA ARG A 19 15.89 -23.01 24.43
C ARG A 19 16.62 -22.96 23.09
N LEU A 20 17.41 -23.97 22.82
CA LEU A 20 18.24 -24.14 21.61
C LEU A 20 17.41 -23.98 20.31
N PHE A 21 16.22 -24.54 20.31
CA PHE A 21 15.26 -24.41 19.18
C PHE A 21 14.97 -22.96 18.80
N TYR A 22 14.64 -22.11 19.77
CA TYR A 22 14.30 -20.71 19.49
C TYR A 22 15.50 -19.89 19.02
N ARG A 23 16.72 -20.25 19.46
CA ARG A 23 17.95 -19.60 18.95
C ARG A 23 18.17 -19.94 17.47
N ALA A 24 18.04 -21.21 17.12
CA ALA A 24 18.16 -21.65 15.73
C ALA A 24 17.06 -21.05 14.85
N LEU A 25 15.81 -21.01 15.33
CA LEU A 25 14.70 -20.38 14.64
C LEU A 25 14.97 -18.88 14.39
N LEU A 26 15.47 -18.16 15.37
CA LEU A 26 15.76 -16.73 15.28
C LEU A 26 16.86 -16.45 14.25
N ILE A 27 17.91 -17.30 14.20
CA ILE A 27 18.99 -17.17 13.21
C ILE A 27 18.47 -17.32 11.77
N VAL A 28 17.48 -18.18 11.54
CA VAL A 28 16.92 -18.42 10.20
C VAL A 28 15.78 -17.44 9.89
N ALA A 29 14.88 -17.20 10.82
CA ALA A 29 13.69 -16.39 10.59
C ALA A 29 13.99 -14.89 10.49
N VAL A 30 14.91 -14.35 11.29
CA VAL A 30 15.23 -12.92 11.29
C VAL A 30 15.74 -12.42 9.95
N PRO A 31 16.71 -13.05 9.28
CA PRO A 31 17.14 -12.63 7.95
C PRO A 31 16.01 -12.65 6.93
N ILE A 32 15.14 -13.66 6.97
CA ILE A 32 14.00 -13.77 6.05
C ILE A 32 13.01 -12.62 6.29
N ILE A 33 12.68 -12.35 7.57
CA ILE A 33 11.76 -11.26 7.92
C ILE A 33 12.35 -9.90 7.54
N VAL A 34 13.63 -9.68 7.80
CA VAL A 34 14.31 -8.42 7.42
C VAL A 34 14.31 -8.25 5.91
N LEU A 35 14.66 -9.29 5.16
CA LEU A 35 14.63 -9.27 3.70
C LEU A 35 13.22 -8.97 3.18
N GLN A 36 12.21 -9.63 3.73
CA GLN A 36 10.81 -9.42 3.38
C GLN A 36 10.37 -7.97 3.66
N LEU A 37 10.75 -7.40 4.81
CA LEU A 37 10.46 -6.00 5.14
C LEU A 37 11.11 -5.04 4.14
N VAL A 38 12.38 -5.25 3.82
CA VAL A 38 13.10 -4.40 2.84
C VAL A 38 12.42 -4.47 1.48
N ILE A 39 12.12 -5.67 0.98
CA ILE A 39 11.44 -5.84 -0.31
C ILE A 39 10.07 -5.15 -0.28
N THR A 40 9.29 -5.33 0.79
CA THR A 40 7.96 -4.73 0.93
C THR A 40 8.03 -3.20 0.93
N ILE A 41 8.97 -2.61 1.69
CA ILE A 41 9.14 -1.15 1.76
C ILE A 41 9.57 -0.60 0.40
N VAL A 42 10.59 -1.19 -0.23
CA VAL A 42 11.09 -0.75 -1.55
C VAL A 42 10.01 -0.87 -2.61
N PHE A 43 9.24 -1.96 -2.61
CA PHE A 43 8.13 -2.14 -3.53
C PHE A 43 7.04 -1.07 -3.33
N PHE A 44 6.63 -0.85 -2.08
CA PHE A 44 5.61 0.14 -1.76
C PHE A 44 6.02 1.56 -2.19
N ASP A 45 7.25 1.96 -1.87
CA ASP A 45 7.76 3.29 -2.20
C ASP A 45 8.02 3.47 -3.70
N SER A 46 8.73 2.52 -4.32
CA SER A 46 9.20 2.68 -5.69
C SER A 46 8.16 2.39 -6.76
N LEU A 47 7.34 1.37 -6.58
CA LEU A 47 6.38 0.96 -7.61
C LEU A 47 4.99 1.50 -7.34
N TRP A 48 4.43 1.25 -6.16
CA TRP A 48 3.05 1.58 -5.91
C TRP A 48 2.78 3.08 -5.80
N ILE A 49 3.62 3.80 -5.05
CA ILE A 49 3.48 5.26 -4.90
C ILE A 49 3.76 5.97 -6.22
N LYS A 50 4.81 5.59 -6.95
CA LYS A 50 5.15 6.22 -8.23
C LYS A 50 4.13 5.94 -9.31
N THR A 51 3.64 4.68 -9.42
CA THR A 51 2.62 4.30 -10.40
C THR A 51 1.32 5.05 -10.14
N ASN A 52 0.81 5.03 -8.90
CA ASN A 52 -0.42 5.72 -8.55
C ASN A 52 -0.30 7.24 -8.75
N LYS A 53 0.87 7.81 -8.46
CA LYS A 53 1.13 9.23 -8.73
C LYS A 53 1.09 9.54 -10.23
N GLY A 54 1.67 8.68 -11.07
CA GLY A 54 1.62 8.82 -12.54
C GLY A 54 0.21 8.76 -13.07
N MET A 55 -0.56 7.76 -12.65
CA MET A 55 -1.97 7.59 -13.05
C MET A 55 -2.84 8.76 -12.59
N THR A 56 -2.72 9.17 -11.34
CA THR A 56 -3.47 10.33 -10.81
C THR A 56 -3.12 11.63 -11.54
N ARG A 57 -1.83 11.83 -11.87
CA ARG A 57 -1.39 13.01 -12.60
C ARG A 57 -1.94 13.04 -14.03
N ALA A 58 -1.96 11.91 -14.71
CA ALA A 58 -2.55 11.77 -16.04
C ALA A 58 -4.05 12.11 -16.01
N LEU A 59 -4.77 11.54 -15.04
CA LEU A 59 -6.18 11.80 -14.83
C LEU A 59 -6.49 13.30 -14.60
N VAL A 60 -5.75 13.95 -13.70
CA VAL A 60 -5.93 15.40 -13.44
C VAL A 60 -5.61 16.22 -14.69
N GLY A 61 -4.64 15.79 -15.50
CA GLY A 61 -4.33 16.37 -16.80
C GLY A 61 -5.50 16.27 -17.78
N GLU A 62 -6.15 15.11 -17.87
CA GLU A 62 -7.34 14.89 -18.72
C GLU A 62 -8.52 15.76 -18.28
N MET A 63 -8.79 15.84 -16.97
CA MET A 63 -9.83 16.72 -16.43
C MET A 63 -9.58 18.18 -16.78
N LYS A 64 -8.33 18.64 -16.66
CA LYS A 64 -7.92 19.99 -17.04
C LYS A 64 -8.07 20.23 -18.53
N THR A 65 -7.73 19.24 -19.35
CA THR A 65 -7.90 19.29 -20.81
C THR A 65 -9.38 19.40 -21.17
N PHE A 66 -10.25 18.63 -20.49
CA PHE A 66 -11.69 18.73 -20.66
C PHE A 66 -12.20 20.14 -20.37
N ILE A 67 -11.84 20.70 -19.20
CA ILE A 67 -12.27 22.06 -18.80
C ILE A 67 -11.79 23.10 -19.82
N THR A 68 -10.53 22.99 -20.27
CA THR A 68 -9.97 23.91 -21.28
C THR A 68 -10.70 23.78 -22.64
N ALA A 69 -11.03 22.57 -23.05
CA ALA A 69 -11.76 22.32 -24.29
C ALA A 69 -13.21 22.85 -24.23
N TYR A 70 -13.84 22.73 -23.05
CA TYR A 70 -15.16 23.30 -22.78
C TYR A 70 -15.15 24.84 -22.86
N ASP A 71 -14.14 25.48 -22.23
CA ASP A 71 -14.00 26.95 -22.24
C ASP A 71 -13.75 27.52 -23.63
N ASN A 72 -13.05 26.79 -24.48
CA ASN A 72 -12.80 27.21 -25.86
C ASN A 72 -14.06 27.21 -26.73
N GLY A 73 -15.18 26.63 -26.29
CA GLY A 73 -16.46 26.65 -26.95
C GLY A 73 -16.50 26.04 -28.35
N LYS A 74 -15.43 25.33 -28.76
CA LYS A 74 -15.29 24.79 -30.12
C LYS A 74 -16.15 23.54 -30.35
N TYR A 75 -16.49 22.83 -29.30
CA TYR A 75 -17.26 21.60 -29.33
C TYR A 75 -18.57 21.76 -28.60
N ASN A 76 -19.61 21.07 -29.08
CA ASN A 76 -20.86 20.98 -28.34
C ASN A 76 -20.60 20.21 -27.00
N ASN A 77 -21.18 20.68 -25.90
CA ASN A 77 -20.97 20.13 -24.58
C ASN A 77 -21.28 18.62 -24.49
N ASN A 78 -22.34 18.18 -25.18
CA ASN A 78 -22.73 16.77 -25.22
C ASN A 78 -21.74 15.91 -26.02
N ASP A 79 -21.22 16.45 -27.11
CA ASP A 79 -20.23 15.73 -27.95
C ASP A 79 -18.90 15.61 -27.21
N LEU A 80 -18.49 16.68 -26.52
CA LEU A 80 -17.26 16.68 -25.72
C LEU A 80 -17.33 15.68 -24.54
N SER A 81 -18.41 15.68 -23.77
CA SER A 81 -18.61 14.73 -22.68
C SER A 81 -18.71 13.28 -23.19
N GLY A 82 -19.36 13.08 -24.35
CA GLY A 82 -19.42 11.78 -25.02
C GLY A 82 -18.05 11.25 -25.46
N LEU A 83 -17.22 12.09 -26.05
CA LEU A 83 -15.86 11.72 -26.46
C LEU A 83 -15.00 11.31 -25.24
N PHE A 84 -15.02 12.09 -24.17
CA PHE A 84 -14.26 11.78 -22.98
C PHE A 84 -14.79 10.54 -22.24
N SER A 85 -16.10 10.31 -22.25
CA SER A 85 -16.70 9.09 -21.69
C SER A 85 -16.28 7.84 -22.46
N ILE A 86 -16.35 7.88 -23.82
CA ILE A 86 -16.06 6.70 -24.67
C ILE A 86 -14.57 6.34 -24.68
N TYR A 87 -13.70 7.35 -24.83
CA TYR A 87 -12.26 7.09 -25.02
C TYR A 87 -11.44 7.11 -23.75
N LEU A 88 -11.92 7.78 -22.71
CA LEU A 88 -11.17 8.01 -21.48
C LEU A 88 -11.90 7.53 -20.22
N ASP A 89 -13.05 6.84 -20.34
CA ASP A 89 -13.89 6.43 -19.20
C ASP A 89 -14.10 7.58 -18.18
N LEU A 90 -14.22 8.80 -18.68
CA LEU A 90 -14.37 10.02 -17.90
C LEU A 90 -15.79 10.55 -18.06
N ASN A 91 -16.69 10.15 -17.18
CA ASN A 91 -18.05 10.66 -17.20
C ASN A 91 -18.09 12.05 -16.54
N VAL A 92 -18.56 13.06 -17.28
CA VAL A 92 -18.56 14.45 -16.84
C VAL A 92 -19.95 15.05 -17.01
N GLU A 93 -20.43 15.67 -15.94
CA GLU A 93 -21.67 16.46 -15.94
C GLU A 93 -21.36 17.87 -15.46
N PHE A 94 -21.94 18.88 -16.10
CA PHE A 94 -21.91 20.26 -15.62
C PHE A 94 -23.16 20.54 -14.81
N LYS A 95 -23.01 21.04 -13.59
CA LYS A 95 -24.11 21.49 -12.74
C LYS A 95 -24.03 22.99 -12.49
N ASP A 96 -25.09 23.69 -12.89
CA ASP A 96 -25.26 25.12 -12.63
C ASP A 96 -25.88 25.32 -11.24
N ASP A 97 -25.18 24.83 -10.21
CA ASP A 97 -25.60 24.95 -8.81
C ASP A 97 -24.49 25.63 -8.00
N LYS A 98 -24.87 26.57 -7.14
CA LYS A 98 -23.95 27.27 -6.25
C LYS A 98 -23.62 26.51 -4.98
N SER A 99 -24.32 25.42 -4.69
CA SER A 99 -24.08 24.57 -3.52
C SER A 99 -22.94 23.61 -3.80
N PHE A 100 -21.73 24.09 -3.56
CA PHE A 100 -20.51 23.27 -3.62
C PHE A 100 -20.31 22.58 -2.26
N ASP A 101 -21.19 21.60 -1.94
CA ASP A 101 -21.16 20.90 -0.66
C ASP A 101 -20.03 19.89 -0.62
N LYS A 102 -19.14 20.06 0.36
CA LYS A 102 -18.05 19.11 0.61
C LYS A 102 -18.57 17.87 1.31
N PRO A 103 -18.19 16.66 0.89
CA PRO A 103 -18.50 15.45 1.64
C PRO A 103 -17.82 15.48 3.01
N LEU A 104 -18.55 15.02 4.03
CA LEU A 104 -18.13 15.03 5.43
C LEU A 104 -17.00 14.04 5.79
N LYS A 105 -16.57 13.16 4.86
CA LYS A 105 -15.60 12.10 5.14
C LYS A 105 -14.40 12.13 4.20
N GLU A 106 -13.34 12.79 4.62
CA GLU A 106 -12.01 12.62 3.99
C GLU A 106 -11.23 11.50 4.71
N ARG A 107 -10.76 10.49 3.96
CA ARG A 107 -9.88 9.45 4.51
C ARG A 107 -8.43 9.93 4.52
N TRP A 108 -7.91 10.25 5.68
CA TRP A 108 -6.52 10.72 5.84
C TRP A 108 -5.48 9.63 5.55
N PHE A 109 -5.82 8.37 5.78
CA PHE A 109 -4.90 7.23 5.68
C PHE A 109 -4.95 6.48 4.34
N SER A 110 -5.82 6.87 3.40
CA SER A 110 -5.88 6.26 2.07
C SER A 110 -4.75 6.81 1.19
N PRO A 111 -3.87 5.96 0.65
CA PRO A 111 -2.81 6.39 -0.26
C PRO A 111 -3.35 7.01 -1.55
N ILE A 112 -4.52 6.53 -2.02
CA ILE A 112 -5.22 7.08 -3.18
C ILE A 112 -5.66 8.51 -2.91
N ASP A 113 -6.31 8.74 -1.77
CA ASP A 113 -6.80 10.07 -1.39
C ASP A 113 -5.64 11.05 -1.21
N ARG A 114 -4.50 10.56 -0.71
CA ARG A 114 -3.29 11.38 -0.53
C ARG A 114 -2.68 11.82 -1.87
N THR A 115 -2.61 10.93 -2.85
CA THR A 115 -2.10 11.25 -4.19
C THR A 115 -3.07 12.15 -4.94
N LEU A 116 -4.37 11.86 -4.89
CA LEU A 116 -5.42 12.66 -5.50
C LEU A 116 -5.42 14.09 -4.95
N ARG A 117 -5.42 14.24 -3.63
CA ARG A 117 -5.35 15.56 -2.97
C ARG A 117 -4.11 16.36 -3.39
N ARG A 118 -2.95 15.71 -3.48
CA ARG A 118 -1.70 16.37 -3.88
C ARG A 118 -1.77 16.87 -5.31
N GLU A 119 -2.20 16.04 -6.25
CA GLU A 119 -2.26 16.40 -7.67
C GLU A 119 -3.38 17.42 -7.96
N LEU A 120 -4.57 17.28 -7.36
CA LEU A 120 -5.65 18.25 -7.48
C LEU A 120 -5.26 19.61 -6.89
N LYS A 121 -4.63 19.61 -5.70
CA LYS A 121 -4.12 20.84 -5.08
C LYS A 121 -3.09 21.55 -5.95
N SER A 122 -2.18 20.80 -6.58
CA SER A 122 -1.13 21.37 -7.43
C SER A 122 -1.66 21.93 -8.76
N ASN A 123 -2.70 21.35 -9.35
CA ASN A 123 -3.17 21.67 -10.69
C ASN A 123 -4.41 22.56 -10.73
N ILE A 124 -5.29 22.48 -9.71
CA ILE A 124 -6.59 23.16 -9.66
C ILE A 124 -6.62 24.25 -8.59
N GLY A 125 -5.82 24.05 -7.51
CA GLY A 125 -5.77 25.00 -6.40
C GLY A 125 -6.68 24.62 -5.23
N ILE A 126 -6.35 25.16 -4.05
CA ILE A 126 -7.06 24.87 -2.79
C ILE A 126 -8.45 25.51 -2.81
N GLY A 127 -9.47 24.75 -2.45
CA GLY A 127 -10.85 25.25 -2.33
C GLY A 127 -11.67 25.18 -3.61
N ASN A 128 -11.06 24.86 -4.75
CA ASN A 128 -11.74 24.74 -6.03
C ASN A 128 -12.12 23.29 -6.40
N TYR A 129 -11.83 22.34 -5.53
CA TYR A 129 -12.18 20.94 -5.74
C TYR A 129 -12.58 20.27 -4.44
N TRP A 130 -13.32 19.19 -4.56
CA TRP A 130 -13.46 18.14 -3.56
C TRP A 130 -13.60 16.78 -4.24
N PHE A 131 -13.36 15.72 -3.52
CA PHE A 131 -13.50 14.37 -4.04
C PHE A 131 -14.00 13.42 -2.96
N ASP A 132 -14.70 12.37 -3.42
CA ASP A 132 -15.16 11.26 -2.59
C ASP A 132 -14.78 9.92 -3.22
N THR A 133 -14.09 9.11 -2.44
CA THR A 133 -13.67 7.76 -2.82
C THR A 133 -14.45 6.68 -2.10
N THR A 134 -15.43 7.06 -1.27
CA THR A 134 -16.10 6.15 -0.33
C THR A 134 -17.53 5.83 -0.69
N THR A 135 -18.29 6.80 -1.16
CA THR A 135 -19.73 6.66 -1.43
C THR A 135 -19.98 5.63 -2.52
N TYR A 136 -19.18 5.64 -3.58
CA TYR A 136 -19.32 4.67 -4.67
C TYR A 136 -18.26 3.57 -4.55
N LYS A 137 -18.70 2.30 -4.73
CA LYS A 137 -17.80 1.15 -4.59
C LYS A 137 -16.70 1.12 -5.65
N GLU A 138 -17.06 1.37 -6.90
CA GLU A 138 -16.18 1.24 -8.08
C GLU A 138 -15.77 2.59 -8.69
N LEU A 139 -16.39 3.70 -8.26
CA LEU A 139 -16.15 5.01 -8.82
C LEU A 139 -15.54 5.96 -7.80
N ILE A 140 -14.79 6.93 -8.29
CA ILE A 140 -14.36 8.13 -7.59
C ILE A 140 -15.19 9.29 -8.10
N HIS A 141 -15.73 10.06 -7.19
CA HIS A 141 -16.47 11.26 -7.50
C HIS A 141 -15.60 12.48 -7.22
N ILE A 142 -15.39 13.34 -8.22
CA ILE A 142 -14.57 14.54 -8.10
C ILE A 142 -15.36 15.72 -8.63
N ASN A 143 -15.47 16.77 -7.83
CA ASN A 143 -16.10 18.02 -8.21
C ASN A 143 -15.06 19.13 -8.31
N ILE A 144 -15.13 19.87 -9.42
CA ILE A 144 -14.23 20.99 -9.70
C ILE A 144 -15.08 22.22 -9.97
N LYS A 145 -14.84 23.26 -9.16
CA LYS A 145 -15.54 24.54 -9.30
C LYS A 145 -15.12 25.23 -10.59
N HIS A 146 -16.12 25.71 -11.34
CA HIS A 146 -15.89 26.40 -12.60
C HIS A 146 -16.94 27.49 -12.81
N ASN A 147 -16.51 28.76 -12.94
CA ASN A 147 -17.40 29.92 -13.12
C ASN A 147 -18.61 29.95 -12.15
N ASN A 148 -19.82 29.83 -12.65
CA ASN A 148 -21.08 29.89 -11.87
C ASN A 148 -21.54 28.49 -11.37
N GLY A 149 -20.82 27.41 -11.70
CA GLY A 149 -21.22 26.06 -11.35
C GLY A 149 -20.02 25.19 -11.01
N TYR A 150 -20.16 23.88 -11.23
CA TYR A 150 -19.09 22.94 -11.07
C TYR A 150 -19.23 21.77 -12.04
N PHE A 151 -18.07 21.19 -12.40
CA PHE A 151 -17.99 19.93 -13.13
C PHE A 151 -17.97 18.76 -12.16
N GLU A 152 -18.81 17.79 -12.40
CA GLU A 152 -18.91 16.56 -11.67
C GLU A 152 -18.30 15.42 -12.49
N PHE A 153 -17.21 14.82 -12.01
CA PHE A 153 -16.50 13.76 -12.68
C PHE A 153 -16.70 12.44 -11.94
N PHE A 154 -17.15 11.41 -12.67
CA PHE A 154 -17.24 10.04 -12.20
C PHE A 154 -16.22 9.18 -12.92
N ILE A 155 -15.27 8.62 -12.16
CA ILE A 155 -14.09 7.98 -12.69
C ILE A 155 -13.92 6.59 -12.06
N PRO A 156 -13.68 5.52 -12.83
CA PRO A 156 -13.39 4.21 -12.28
C PRO A 156 -12.15 4.22 -11.38
N LYS A 157 -12.22 3.53 -10.23
CA LYS A 157 -11.12 3.48 -9.24
C LYS A 157 -9.86 2.84 -9.77
N ASP A 158 -9.97 1.91 -10.70
CA ASP A 158 -8.85 1.22 -11.35
C ASP A 158 -7.98 2.16 -12.20
N ARG A 159 -8.52 3.29 -12.66
CA ARG A 159 -7.75 4.36 -13.32
C ARG A 159 -6.81 5.13 -12.38
N VAL A 160 -7.00 5.04 -11.07
CA VAL A 160 -6.20 5.76 -10.06
C VAL A 160 -5.39 4.80 -9.19
N ALA A 161 -5.89 3.57 -9.02
CA ALA A 161 -5.25 2.55 -8.19
C ALA A 161 -5.12 1.24 -8.96
N SER A 162 -3.90 0.85 -9.27
CA SER A 162 -3.64 -0.45 -9.88
C SER A 162 -4.00 -1.59 -8.92
N ALA A 163 -4.92 -2.46 -9.34
CA ALA A 163 -5.23 -3.72 -8.65
C ALA A 163 -4.00 -4.64 -8.53
N SER A 164 -3.06 -4.51 -9.46
CA SER A 164 -1.81 -5.28 -9.50
C SER A 164 -0.97 -5.13 -8.23
N ALA A 165 -1.04 -4.01 -7.53
CA ALA A 165 -0.27 -3.79 -6.31
C ALA A 165 -0.68 -4.74 -5.16
N ARG A 166 -1.97 -5.04 -5.02
CA ARG A 166 -2.46 -6.01 -4.03
C ARG A 166 -2.02 -7.43 -4.36
N MET A 167 -2.12 -7.81 -5.62
CA MET A 167 -1.67 -9.12 -6.11
C MET A 167 -0.16 -9.29 -5.92
N PHE A 168 0.63 -8.28 -6.21
CA PHE A 168 2.07 -8.33 -6.04
C PHE A 168 2.49 -8.47 -4.57
N ALA A 169 1.85 -7.76 -3.64
CA ALA A 169 2.08 -7.90 -2.21
C ALA A 169 1.81 -9.35 -1.74
N LEU A 170 0.74 -9.98 -2.25
CA LEU A 170 0.39 -11.37 -1.98
C LEU A 170 1.45 -12.34 -2.53
N TRP A 171 1.91 -12.12 -3.77
CA TRP A 171 2.92 -12.96 -4.43
C TRP A 171 4.28 -12.92 -3.72
N ILE A 172 4.65 -11.80 -3.10
CA ILE A 172 5.89 -11.70 -2.32
C ILE A 172 5.72 -12.30 -0.92
N THR A 173 4.57 -12.08 -0.28
CA THR A 173 4.35 -12.49 1.12
C THR A 173 4.13 -13.99 1.24
N LEU A 174 3.41 -14.61 0.29
CA LEU A 174 3.09 -16.03 0.33
C LEU A 174 4.33 -16.95 0.33
N PRO A 175 5.30 -16.79 -0.57
CA PRO A 175 6.54 -17.56 -0.54
C PRO A 175 7.36 -17.35 0.74
N ALA A 176 7.41 -16.13 1.27
CA ALA A 176 8.12 -15.86 2.52
C ALA A 176 7.51 -16.58 3.72
N LEU A 177 6.18 -16.60 3.83
CA LEU A 177 5.47 -17.36 4.86
C LEU A 177 5.70 -18.87 4.72
N LEU A 178 5.70 -19.37 3.48
CA LEU A 178 5.96 -20.77 3.19
C LEU A 178 7.38 -21.15 3.61
N MET A 179 8.38 -20.34 3.27
CA MET A 179 9.79 -20.57 3.68
C MET A 179 9.96 -20.55 5.20
N ILE A 180 9.32 -19.62 5.91
CA ILE A 180 9.34 -19.57 7.37
C ILE A 180 8.69 -20.83 7.95
N THR A 181 7.57 -21.28 7.39
CA THR A 181 6.87 -22.49 7.85
C THR A 181 7.75 -23.73 7.67
N ILE A 182 8.39 -23.89 6.51
CA ILE A 182 9.32 -24.98 6.24
C ILE A 182 10.50 -24.93 7.23
N ALA A 183 11.06 -23.74 7.46
CA ALA A 183 12.16 -23.57 8.39
C ALA A 183 11.78 -23.97 9.83
N ILE A 184 10.59 -23.63 10.29
CA ILE A 184 10.07 -24.02 11.61
C ILE A 184 9.95 -25.55 11.72
N ILE A 185 9.35 -26.20 10.72
CA ILE A 185 9.17 -27.66 10.70
C ILE A 185 10.54 -28.37 10.72
N PHE A 186 11.44 -27.92 9.85
CA PHE A 186 12.77 -28.50 9.71
C PHE A 186 13.60 -28.35 11.00
N LEU A 187 13.64 -27.16 11.56
CA LEU A 187 14.35 -26.90 12.83
C LEU A 187 13.78 -27.70 14.00
N LYS A 188 12.43 -27.80 14.08
CA LYS A 188 11.78 -28.60 15.11
C LYS A 188 12.18 -30.08 15.01
N ASN A 189 12.26 -30.58 13.78
CA ASN A 189 12.60 -31.97 13.52
C ASN A 189 14.08 -32.27 13.82
N GLN A 190 15.00 -31.37 13.49
CA GLN A 190 16.44 -31.53 13.78
C GLN A 190 16.79 -31.31 15.26
N THR A 191 16.09 -30.41 15.95
CA THR A 191 16.42 -30.08 17.33
C THR A 191 15.95 -31.16 18.33
N ARG A 192 14.86 -31.87 18.00
CA ARG A 192 14.33 -32.95 18.86
C ARG A 192 15.36 -34.05 19.21
N PRO A 193 16.07 -34.70 18.25
CA PRO A 193 17.04 -35.73 18.57
C PRO A 193 18.20 -35.20 19.42
N ILE A 194 18.67 -33.96 19.15
CA ILE A 194 19.76 -33.34 19.92
C ILE A 194 19.37 -33.14 21.40
N VAL A 195 18.15 -32.64 21.64
CA VAL A 195 17.64 -32.44 23.00
C VAL A 195 17.44 -33.78 23.72
N ASN A 196 16.99 -34.81 23.00
CA ASN A 196 16.81 -36.15 23.57
C ASN A 196 18.17 -36.80 23.93
N LEU A 197 19.18 -36.64 23.07
CA LEU A 197 20.55 -37.10 23.38
C LEU A 197 21.13 -36.34 24.58
N ALA A 198 20.97 -35.05 24.68
CA ALA A 198 21.42 -34.27 25.83
C ALA A 198 20.75 -34.71 27.13
N LYS A 199 19.45 -35.00 27.11
CA LYS A 199 18.72 -35.53 28.26
C LYS A 199 19.17 -36.94 28.65
N ALA A 200 19.42 -37.80 27.67
CA ALA A 200 19.95 -39.15 27.93
C ALA A 200 21.35 -39.11 28.56
N ALA A 201 22.24 -38.24 28.03
CA ALA A 201 23.56 -38.04 28.60
C ALA A 201 23.50 -37.45 30.03
N GLU A 202 22.58 -36.56 30.33
CA GLU A 202 22.39 -36.02 31.68
C GLU A 202 21.90 -37.09 32.66
N LYS A 203 20.96 -37.98 32.26
CA LYS A 203 20.49 -39.10 33.09
C LYS A 203 21.58 -40.08 33.33
N PHE A 204 22.37 -40.43 32.32
CA PHE A 204 23.54 -41.31 32.46
C PHE A 204 24.58 -40.74 33.42
N GLY A 205 24.87 -39.45 33.34
CA GLY A 205 25.79 -38.76 34.22
C GLY A 205 25.32 -38.68 35.70
N ARG A 206 24.01 -38.82 35.95
CA ARG A 206 23.43 -38.90 37.30
C ARG A 206 23.30 -40.31 37.84
N GLY A 207 23.72 -41.36 37.08
CA GLY A 207 23.59 -42.75 37.49
C GLY A 207 22.16 -43.29 37.49
N GLU A 208 21.22 -42.62 36.82
CA GLU A 208 19.85 -43.10 36.65
C GLU A 208 19.84 -44.17 35.53
N ASN A 209 19.39 -45.40 35.85
CA ASN A 209 19.20 -46.46 34.85
C ASN A 209 18.16 -46.01 33.79
N ILE A 210 18.54 -46.21 32.52
CA ILE A 210 17.68 -45.92 31.35
C ILE A 210 16.67 -47.05 31.17
#